data_a35efe6a958436643ea03d6f9376dccc
#
_entry.id   a35efe6a958436643ea03d6f9376dccc
#
_cell.length_a   1.000
_cell.length_b   1.000
_cell.length_c   1.000
_cell.angle_alpha   90.00
_cell.angle_beta   90.00
_cell.angle_gamma   90.00
#
_symmetry.space_group_name_H-M   'P 1'
#
loop_
_entity.id
_entity.type
_entity.pdbx_description
1 polymer ?
#
loop_
_entity_poly.entity_id
_entity_poly.type
_entity_poly.pdbx_seq_one_letter_code
_entity_poly.pdbx_strand_id
1 'polypeptide(L)'
;MRVGIVSDIHCNIEGLRTGLKLMGEIDELFCAGDSVFQFRWSNEVVDLLRDLGAKLVLGNHEETLLGPDGERARSKPEIRQDLVQWLREQPYRLDTVVDGKRVMMTHSSPWEPWREYRYPHETIWSRAASLDCDTLIVGHTHFQMAQRFGNVLVINPGSAGDPRDHRNGFQLSVAVWDTAGGDVTFYDYKDPTRNFVHHSGQQ
;
A
#
# COMPACT_ATOMS: atom_id res chain seq x y z
N MET A 1 12.14 -13.13 9.16
CA MET A 1 10.72 -13.19 8.71
C MET A 1 10.60 -12.57 7.33
N ARG A 2 9.66 -13.05 6.53
CA ARG A 2 9.30 -12.48 5.21
C ARG A 2 8.01 -11.68 5.34
N VAL A 3 8.11 -10.38 5.25
CA VAL A 3 6.97 -9.46 5.39
C VAL A 3 6.54 -8.98 4.01
N GLY A 4 5.31 -9.36 3.61
CA GLY A 4 4.69 -8.82 2.39
C GLY A 4 4.18 -7.40 2.64
N ILE A 5 4.39 -6.51 1.69
CA ILE A 5 3.95 -5.12 1.77
C ILE A 5 3.21 -4.74 0.49
N VAL A 6 1.99 -4.28 0.65
CA VAL A 6 1.12 -3.76 -0.42
C VAL A 6 0.65 -2.35 -0.08
N SER A 7 0.28 -1.56 -1.06
CA SER A 7 -0.32 -0.23 -0.92
C SER A 7 -1.09 0.15 -2.18
N ASP A 8 -1.95 1.16 -2.05
CA ASP A 8 -2.57 1.82 -3.20
C ASP A 8 -3.25 0.82 -4.17
N ILE A 9 -4.07 -0.08 -3.58
CA ILE A 9 -4.76 -1.16 -4.30
C ILE A 9 -5.94 -0.62 -5.12
N HIS A 10 -6.60 0.46 -4.64
CA HIS A 10 -7.66 1.17 -5.36
C HIS A 10 -8.76 0.26 -5.94
N CYS A 11 -9.21 -0.72 -5.16
CA CYS A 11 -10.22 -1.71 -5.55
C CYS A 11 -9.77 -2.69 -6.65
N ASN A 12 -8.49 -2.79 -6.99
CA ASN A 12 -7.98 -3.72 -8.00
C ASN A 12 -7.69 -5.09 -7.38
N ILE A 13 -8.72 -5.94 -7.28
CA ILE A 13 -8.58 -7.27 -6.68
C ILE A 13 -7.64 -8.18 -7.47
N GLU A 14 -7.65 -8.10 -8.80
CA GLU A 14 -6.80 -8.93 -9.64
C GLU A 14 -5.32 -8.50 -9.55
N GLY A 15 -5.07 -7.20 -9.42
CA GLY A 15 -3.74 -6.66 -9.12
C GLY A 15 -3.24 -7.19 -7.78
N LEU A 16 -4.05 -7.09 -6.73
CA LEU A 16 -3.71 -7.59 -5.40
C LEU A 16 -3.41 -9.10 -5.41
N ARG A 17 -4.29 -9.93 -6.00
CA ARG A 17 -4.11 -11.39 -6.08
C ARG A 17 -2.83 -11.76 -6.82
N THR A 18 -2.53 -11.05 -7.92
CA THR A 18 -1.30 -11.26 -8.69
C THR A 18 -0.07 -10.92 -7.87
N GLY A 19 -0.08 -9.78 -7.19
CA GLY A 19 1.02 -9.37 -6.31
C GLY A 19 1.26 -10.37 -5.18
N LEU A 20 0.20 -10.80 -4.47
CA LEU A 20 0.28 -11.81 -3.41
C LEU A 20 0.87 -13.15 -3.91
N LYS A 21 0.45 -13.59 -5.11
CA LYS A 21 1.00 -14.79 -5.72
C LYS A 21 2.50 -14.66 -6.01
N LEU A 22 2.96 -13.50 -6.46
CA LEU A 22 4.38 -13.24 -6.77
C LEU A 22 5.25 -13.17 -5.51
N MET A 23 4.71 -12.68 -4.39
CA MET A 23 5.42 -12.68 -3.11
C MET A 23 5.74 -14.10 -2.61
N GLY A 24 4.92 -15.11 -2.98
CA GLY A 24 5.01 -16.46 -2.46
C GLY A 24 4.61 -16.53 -0.99
N GLU A 25 5.29 -17.40 -0.23
CA GLU A 25 5.03 -17.51 1.22
C GLU A 25 5.56 -16.29 1.96
N ILE A 26 4.71 -15.69 2.78
CA ILE A 26 5.01 -14.57 3.67
C ILE A 26 4.52 -14.89 5.08
N ASP A 27 5.19 -14.37 6.09
CA ASP A 27 4.81 -14.57 7.50
C ASP A 27 3.76 -13.56 7.96
N GLU A 28 3.85 -12.32 7.47
CA GLU A 28 2.92 -11.23 7.76
C GLU A 28 2.66 -10.39 6.50
N LEU A 29 1.45 -9.81 6.42
CA LEU A 29 1.07 -8.87 5.37
C LEU A 29 0.80 -7.48 5.95
N PHE A 30 1.41 -6.46 5.36
CA PHE A 30 1.19 -5.05 5.67
C PHE A 30 0.53 -4.35 4.47
N CYS A 31 -0.50 -3.55 4.74
CA CYS A 31 -1.17 -2.72 3.75
C CYS A 31 -1.04 -1.24 4.15
N ALA A 32 -0.25 -0.48 3.41
CA ALA A 32 0.01 0.92 3.71
C ALA A 32 -1.07 1.88 3.20
N GLY A 33 -2.33 1.45 3.16
CA GLY A 33 -3.50 2.27 2.86
C GLY A 33 -3.92 2.30 1.39
N ASP A 34 -4.99 3.04 1.12
CA ASP A 34 -5.64 3.17 -0.18
C ASP A 34 -6.01 1.81 -0.79
N SER A 35 -6.57 0.93 0.05
CA SER A 35 -7.13 -0.36 -0.34
C SER A 35 -8.37 -0.20 -1.23
N VAL A 36 -9.16 0.84 -0.95
CA VAL A 36 -10.34 1.26 -1.72
C VAL A 36 -10.07 2.56 -2.47
N PHE A 37 -11.06 3.04 -3.23
CA PHE A 37 -11.00 4.35 -3.88
C PHE A 37 -12.02 5.29 -3.25
N GLN A 38 -11.80 6.61 -3.28
CA GLN A 38 -12.57 7.62 -2.55
C GLN A 38 -14.11 7.53 -2.69
N PHE A 39 -14.61 7.02 -3.83
CA PHE A 39 -16.06 6.83 -4.08
C PHE A 39 -16.36 5.45 -4.69
N ARG A 40 -15.43 4.52 -4.57
CA ARG A 40 -15.54 3.16 -5.08
C ARG A 40 -15.15 2.17 -3.99
N TRP A 41 -15.93 1.11 -3.83
CA TRP A 41 -15.73 0.05 -2.85
C TRP A 41 -15.47 -1.27 -3.55
N SER A 42 -14.69 -2.14 -2.95
CA SER A 42 -14.55 -3.54 -3.33
C SER A 42 -14.66 -4.42 -2.10
N ASN A 43 -15.74 -5.19 -2.00
CA ASN A 43 -15.89 -6.19 -0.95
C ASN A 43 -14.73 -7.20 -1.01
N GLU A 44 -14.35 -7.61 -2.23
CA GLU A 44 -13.32 -8.64 -2.42
C GLU A 44 -11.95 -8.20 -1.92
N VAL A 45 -11.55 -6.95 -2.14
CA VAL A 45 -10.27 -6.43 -1.67
C VAL A 45 -10.24 -6.36 -0.15
N VAL A 46 -11.28 -5.77 0.46
CA VAL A 46 -11.33 -5.59 1.92
C VAL A 46 -11.48 -6.93 2.63
N ASP A 47 -12.29 -7.84 2.11
CA ASP A 47 -12.48 -9.19 2.64
C ASP A 47 -11.17 -9.99 2.59
N LEU A 48 -10.48 -9.95 1.47
CA LEU A 48 -9.19 -10.64 1.30
C LEU A 48 -8.13 -10.12 2.28
N LEU A 49 -8.01 -8.80 2.46
CA LEU A 49 -7.08 -8.21 3.41
C LEU A 49 -7.42 -8.60 4.86
N ARG A 50 -8.70 -8.61 5.21
CA ARG A 50 -9.19 -9.05 6.52
C ARG A 50 -8.89 -10.54 6.75
N ASP A 51 -9.21 -11.39 5.79
CA ASP A 51 -9.04 -12.85 5.89
C ASP A 51 -7.56 -13.25 5.98
N LEU A 52 -6.67 -12.50 5.36
CA LEU A 52 -5.22 -12.66 5.47
C LEU A 52 -4.65 -12.07 6.78
N GLY A 53 -5.47 -11.45 7.62
CA GLY A 53 -5.00 -10.78 8.83
C GLY A 53 -4.04 -9.62 8.55
N ALA A 54 -4.21 -8.93 7.43
CA ALA A 54 -3.33 -7.83 7.05
C ALA A 54 -3.33 -6.72 8.11
N LYS A 55 -2.14 -6.29 8.51
CA LYS A 55 -1.95 -5.06 9.28
C LYS A 55 -2.12 -3.88 8.34
N LEU A 56 -3.18 -3.10 8.51
CA LEU A 56 -3.58 -2.05 7.59
C LEU A 56 -3.61 -0.68 8.27
N VAL A 57 -3.21 0.37 7.56
CA VAL A 57 -3.49 1.76 7.92
C VAL A 57 -4.43 2.39 6.89
N LEU A 58 -5.22 3.36 7.33
CA LEU A 58 -6.11 4.11 6.45
C LEU A 58 -5.30 5.12 5.62
N GLY A 59 -5.62 5.20 4.31
CA GLY A 59 -5.12 6.23 3.41
C GLY A 59 -6.12 7.36 3.21
N ASN A 60 -5.79 8.29 2.32
CA ASN A 60 -6.66 9.44 2.03
C ASN A 60 -7.94 9.02 1.28
N HIS A 61 -7.92 7.92 0.54
CA HIS A 61 -9.12 7.41 -0.12
C HIS A 61 -10.08 6.77 0.89
N GLU A 62 -9.58 6.00 1.87
CA GLU A 62 -10.40 5.53 2.99
C GLU A 62 -10.98 6.69 3.79
N GLU A 63 -10.19 7.71 4.10
CA GLU A 63 -10.66 8.87 4.86
C GLU A 63 -11.83 9.56 4.16
N THR A 64 -11.74 9.76 2.84
CA THR A 64 -12.82 10.34 2.04
C THR A 64 -14.05 9.41 2.00
N LEU A 65 -13.81 8.11 1.74
CA LEU A 65 -14.91 7.14 1.63
C LEU A 65 -15.64 6.92 2.96
N LEU A 66 -14.93 6.87 4.07
CA LEU A 66 -15.49 6.67 5.42
C LEU A 66 -16.07 7.95 6.02
N GLY A 67 -15.66 9.11 5.50
CA GLY A 67 -16.16 10.42 5.87
C GLY A 67 -17.56 10.73 5.31
N PRO A 68 -18.10 11.94 5.57
CA PRO A 68 -19.42 12.35 5.10
C PRO A 68 -19.58 12.27 3.57
N ASP A 69 -18.56 12.66 2.82
CA ASP A 69 -18.60 12.69 1.34
C ASP A 69 -18.77 11.30 0.71
N GLY A 70 -18.29 10.26 1.39
CA GLY A 70 -18.38 8.86 0.95
C GLY A 70 -19.68 8.16 1.30
N GLU A 71 -20.61 8.79 2.04
CA GLU A 71 -21.82 8.15 2.54
C GLU A 71 -22.65 7.49 1.44
N ARG A 72 -22.91 8.22 0.35
CA ARG A 72 -23.65 7.69 -0.80
C ARG A 72 -22.97 6.48 -1.44
N ALA A 73 -21.64 6.46 -1.49
CA ALA A 73 -20.89 5.37 -2.09
C ALA A 73 -20.96 4.11 -1.23
N ARG A 74 -20.79 4.23 0.10
CA ARG A 74 -20.77 3.09 1.03
C ARG A 74 -22.15 2.60 1.48
N SER A 75 -23.23 3.37 1.21
CA SER A 75 -24.61 2.99 1.54
C SER A 75 -25.30 2.13 0.47
N LYS A 76 -24.61 1.76 -0.60
CA LYS A 76 -25.18 0.94 -1.66
C LYS A 76 -25.46 -0.48 -1.14
N PRO A 77 -26.58 -1.12 -1.61
CA PRO A 77 -27.02 -2.44 -1.10
C PRO A 77 -25.98 -3.57 -1.28
N GLU A 78 -25.14 -3.48 -2.31
CA GLU A 78 -24.12 -4.48 -2.60
C GLU A 78 -22.91 -4.41 -1.66
N ILE A 79 -22.78 -3.35 -0.85
CA ILE A 79 -21.64 -3.16 0.03
C ILE A 79 -21.88 -3.84 1.38
N ARG A 80 -20.98 -4.71 1.74
CA ARG A 80 -20.97 -5.41 3.03
C ARG A 80 -20.60 -4.45 4.16
N GLN A 81 -21.57 -4.15 5.02
CA GLN A 81 -21.40 -3.20 6.13
C GLN A 81 -20.47 -3.71 7.23
N ASP A 82 -20.33 -5.03 7.40
CA ASP A 82 -19.34 -5.64 8.29
C ASP A 82 -17.89 -5.31 7.86
N LEU A 83 -17.63 -5.27 6.54
CA LEU A 83 -16.34 -4.87 6.00
C LEU A 83 -16.08 -3.37 6.12
N VAL A 84 -17.13 -2.54 5.95
CA VAL A 84 -17.03 -1.09 6.19
C VAL A 84 -16.67 -0.82 7.64
N GLN A 85 -17.30 -1.54 8.57
CA GLN A 85 -17.00 -1.40 9.99
C GLN A 85 -15.57 -1.85 10.32
N TRP A 86 -15.14 -3.00 9.82
CA TRP A 86 -13.77 -3.49 10.00
C TRP A 86 -12.74 -2.48 9.48
N LEU A 87 -12.96 -1.93 8.28
CA LEU A 87 -12.05 -0.92 7.70
C LEU A 87 -12.01 0.35 8.55
N ARG A 88 -13.16 0.80 9.08
CA ARG A 88 -13.25 1.99 9.95
C ARG A 88 -12.46 1.86 11.26
N GLU A 89 -12.27 0.64 11.73
CA GLU A 89 -11.53 0.35 12.96
C GLU A 89 -10.01 0.36 12.76
N GLN A 90 -9.54 0.47 11.50
CA GLN A 90 -8.12 0.51 11.24
C GLN A 90 -7.52 1.89 11.55
N PRO A 91 -6.27 1.95 12.03
CA PRO A 91 -5.63 3.21 12.40
C PRO A 91 -5.12 3.98 11.18
N TYR A 92 -4.84 5.28 11.33
CA TYR A 92 -4.09 6.09 10.36
C TYR A 92 -2.56 5.91 10.49
N ARG A 93 -2.12 5.44 11.64
CA ARG A 93 -0.73 5.11 11.93
C ARG A 93 -0.68 3.85 12.76
N LEU A 94 0.22 2.95 12.40
CA LEU A 94 0.51 1.75 13.15
C LEU A 94 1.96 1.78 13.63
N ASP A 95 2.15 1.63 14.93
CA ASP A 95 3.45 1.36 15.55
C ASP A 95 3.43 -0.07 16.10
N THR A 96 4.36 -0.91 15.67
CA THR A 96 4.40 -2.34 16.04
C THR A 96 5.83 -2.86 16.07
N VAL A 97 6.00 -4.10 16.50
CA VAL A 97 7.29 -4.81 16.48
C VAL A 97 7.16 -6.05 15.61
N VAL A 98 8.09 -6.22 14.68
CA VAL A 98 8.19 -7.36 13.78
C VAL A 98 9.60 -7.93 13.88
N ASP A 99 9.73 -9.17 14.31
CA ASP A 99 11.04 -9.84 14.46
C ASP A 99 12.06 -8.98 15.26
N GLY A 100 11.60 -8.37 16.34
CA GLY A 100 12.40 -7.48 17.19
C GLY A 100 12.68 -6.08 16.64
N LYS A 101 12.23 -5.75 15.43
CA LYS A 101 12.38 -4.42 14.81
C LYS A 101 11.13 -3.56 15.04
N ARG A 102 11.32 -2.32 15.43
CA ARG A 102 10.24 -1.34 15.58
C ARG A 102 9.83 -0.86 14.21
N VAL A 103 8.58 -1.07 13.87
CA VAL A 103 7.98 -0.70 12.58
C VAL A 103 6.95 0.38 12.79
N MET A 104 7.09 1.47 12.07
CA MET A 104 6.09 2.50 11.91
C MET A 104 5.47 2.37 10.51
N MET A 105 4.16 2.41 10.40
CA MET A 105 3.47 2.46 9.11
C MET A 105 2.49 3.62 9.09
N THR A 106 2.54 4.41 8.01
CA THR A 106 1.60 5.49 7.70
C THR A 106 1.33 5.46 6.20
N HIS A 107 0.17 5.95 5.75
CA HIS A 107 -0.11 5.93 4.31
C HIS A 107 0.82 6.88 3.55
N SER A 108 0.95 8.12 3.98
CA SER A 108 1.91 9.07 3.41
C SER A 108 3.11 9.26 4.35
N SER A 109 3.75 10.42 4.35
CA SER A 109 4.85 10.67 5.30
C SER A 109 4.30 10.86 6.74
N PRO A 110 5.09 10.54 7.79
CA PRO A 110 4.66 10.73 9.18
C PRO A 110 4.73 12.20 9.64
N TRP A 111 5.00 13.13 8.74
CA TRP A 111 5.14 14.56 9.04
C TRP A 111 4.00 15.36 8.42
N GLU A 112 3.65 16.46 9.09
CA GLU A 112 2.71 17.43 8.54
C GLU A 112 3.28 18.18 7.32
N PRO A 113 2.44 18.49 6.31
CA PRO A 113 1.06 18.04 6.13
C PRO A 113 1.02 16.57 5.67
N TRP A 114 0.15 15.76 6.29
CA TRP A 114 0.15 14.30 6.14
C TRP A 114 -0.29 13.76 4.79
N ARG A 115 -0.89 14.58 3.95
CA ARG A 115 -1.39 14.17 2.64
C ARG A 115 -0.51 14.60 1.47
N GLU A 116 0.68 15.12 1.75
CA GLU A 116 1.58 15.53 0.68
C GLU A 116 2.25 14.34 0.01
N TYR A 117 2.35 14.44 -1.32
CA TYR A 117 3.10 13.49 -2.12
C TYR A 117 4.59 13.70 -1.89
N ARG A 118 5.23 12.76 -1.20
CA ARG A 118 6.68 12.78 -0.92
C ARG A 118 7.37 11.72 -1.75
N TYR A 119 7.89 12.14 -2.90
CA TYR A 119 8.56 11.24 -3.83
C TYR A 119 9.93 10.79 -3.32
N PRO A 120 10.44 9.60 -3.77
CA PRO A 120 11.69 9.03 -3.26
C PRO A 120 12.93 9.91 -3.37
N HIS A 121 12.96 10.86 -4.30
CA HIS A 121 14.10 11.76 -4.54
C HIS A 121 14.11 13.00 -3.64
N GLU A 122 13.06 13.23 -2.85
CA GLU A 122 12.96 14.43 -2.02
C GLU A 122 13.86 14.37 -0.78
N THR A 123 14.51 15.51 -0.48
CA THR A 123 15.42 15.63 0.66
C THR A 123 14.73 15.52 2.03
N ILE A 124 13.40 15.68 2.07
CA ILE A 124 12.61 15.57 3.29
C ILE A 124 12.80 14.22 3.98
N TRP A 125 13.07 13.16 3.22
CA TRP A 125 13.27 11.82 3.75
C TRP A 125 14.47 11.70 4.70
N SER A 126 15.44 12.64 4.64
CA SER A 126 16.54 12.69 5.62
C SER A 126 16.04 12.80 7.08
N ARG A 127 14.85 13.37 7.30
CA ARG A 127 14.21 13.44 8.61
C ARG A 127 13.86 12.05 9.18
N ALA A 128 13.76 11.03 8.34
CA ALA A 128 13.49 9.68 8.81
C ALA A 128 14.59 9.17 9.76
N ALA A 129 15.82 9.65 9.64
CA ALA A 129 16.93 9.31 10.53
C ALA A 129 16.67 9.63 12.01
N SER A 130 15.72 10.52 12.31
CA SER A 130 15.35 10.91 13.70
C SER A 130 14.05 10.26 14.19
N LEU A 131 13.44 9.37 13.42
CA LEU A 131 12.25 8.64 13.86
C LEU A 131 12.62 7.55 14.86
N ASP A 132 11.72 7.32 15.82
CA ASP A 132 11.88 6.24 16.81
C ASP A 132 11.33 4.92 16.27
N CYS A 133 11.88 4.48 15.13
CA CYS A 133 11.61 3.17 14.52
C CYS A 133 12.85 2.67 13.77
N ASP A 134 12.86 1.39 13.46
CA ASP A 134 13.91 0.75 12.65
C ASP A 134 13.49 0.65 11.18
N THR A 135 12.16 0.61 10.93
CA THR A 135 11.58 0.58 9.58
C THR A 135 10.33 1.46 9.53
N LEU A 136 10.25 2.31 8.49
CA LEU A 136 9.07 3.10 8.15
C LEU A 136 8.47 2.55 6.86
N ILE A 137 7.20 2.16 6.88
CA ILE A 137 6.44 1.71 5.70
C ILE A 137 5.47 2.82 5.28
N VAL A 138 5.47 3.17 4.00
CA VAL A 138 4.61 4.21 3.41
C VAL A 138 4.04 3.77 2.05
N GLY A 139 3.07 4.49 1.52
CA GLY A 139 2.46 4.33 0.18
C GLY A 139 2.27 5.67 -0.52
N HIS A 140 1.03 5.97 -0.95
CA HIS A 140 0.51 7.25 -1.45
C HIS A 140 1.08 7.73 -2.79
N THR A 141 2.38 7.68 -2.98
CA THR A 141 3.01 8.16 -4.22
C THR A 141 2.93 7.17 -5.36
N HIS A 142 2.68 5.89 -5.08
CA HIS A 142 2.77 4.75 -5.98
C HIS A 142 4.19 4.52 -6.55
N PHE A 143 5.20 5.13 -5.94
CA PHE A 143 6.60 5.02 -6.36
C PHE A 143 7.38 4.12 -5.40
N GLN A 144 8.03 3.12 -5.94
CA GLN A 144 8.87 2.20 -5.16
C GLN A 144 10.01 2.95 -4.45
N MET A 145 10.22 2.59 -3.18
CA MET A 145 11.36 3.06 -2.41
C MET A 145 11.80 2.00 -1.40
N ALA A 146 13.08 1.71 -1.36
CA ALA A 146 13.73 0.99 -0.28
C ALA A 146 15.05 1.69 -0.01
N GLN A 147 15.05 2.60 0.95
CA GLN A 147 16.21 3.46 1.21
C GLN A 147 16.44 3.65 2.70
N ARG A 148 17.70 3.66 3.11
CA ARG A 148 18.08 3.93 4.50
C ARG A 148 18.42 5.40 4.71
N PHE A 149 17.89 5.93 5.82
CA PHE A 149 18.21 7.26 6.33
C PHE A 149 18.67 7.08 7.78
N GLY A 150 19.97 7.21 8.02
CA GLY A 150 20.57 6.77 9.27
C GLY A 150 20.32 5.28 9.50
N ASN A 151 19.72 4.94 10.63
CA ASN A 151 19.38 3.56 10.97
C ASN A 151 17.97 3.13 10.50
N VAL A 152 17.17 4.05 9.97
CA VAL A 152 15.79 3.78 9.55
C VAL A 152 15.73 3.34 8.10
N LEU A 153 15.15 2.18 7.84
CA LEU A 153 14.79 1.72 6.50
C LEU A 153 13.41 2.26 6.13
N VAL A 154 13.31 3.01 5.05
CA VAL A 154 12.03 3.49 4.51
C VAL A 154 11.63 2.64 3.32
N ILE A 155 10.42 2.07 3.36
CA ILE A 155 9.88 1.19 2.31
C ILE A 155 8.57 1.77 1.78
N ASN A 156 8.49 1.93 0.46
CA ASN A 156 7.24 2.13 -0.27
C ASN A 156 7.14 1.02 -1.32
N PRO A 157 6.11 0.15 -1.29
CA PRO A 157 6.02 -0.97 -2.22
C PRO A 157 5.66 -0.56 -3.64
N GLY A 158 5.35 0.71 -3.88
CA GLY A 158 4.68 1.18 -5.08
C GLY A 158 3.16 0.99 -4.97
N SER A 159 2.50 0.60 -6.04
CA SER A 159 1.05 0.43 -6.06
C SER A 159 0.66 -0.95 -6.60
N ALA A 160 -0.25 -1.63 -5.90
CA ALA A 160 -0.83 -2.89 -6.34
C ALA A 160 -2.09 -2.70 -7.22
N GLY A 161 -2.52 -1.45 -7.48
CA GLY A 161 -3.76 -1.19 -8.20
C GLY A 161 -3.77 -0.05 -9.21
N ASP A 162 -2.84 0.92 -9.08
CA ASP A 162 -2.78 2.09 -9.98
C ASP A 162 -1.31 2.45 -10.29
N PRO A 163 -0.74 1.94 -11.39
CA PRO A 163 0.67 2.09 -11.71
C PRO A 163 1.01 3.52 -12.12
N ARG A 164 1.88 4.19 -11.37
CA ARG A 164 2.35 5.55 -11.65
C ARG A 164 3.87 5.66 -11.76
N ASP A 165 4.61 4.67 -11.29
CA ASP A 165 6.07 4.71 -11.32
C ASP A 165 6.59 4.47 -12.73
N HIS A 166 7.10 5.54 -13.36
CA HIS A 166 7.69 5.44 -14.70
C HIS A 166 9.03 4.67 -14.70
N ARG A 167 9.71 4.57 -13.55
CA ARG A 167 11.00 3.90 -13.43
C ARG A 167 10.88 2.39 -13.61
N ASN A 168 9.74 1.81 -13.26
CA ASN A 168 9.43 0.40 -13.50
C ASN A 168 8.57 0.15 -14.77
N GLY A 169 8.44 1.16 -15.62
CA GLY A 169 7.64 1.07 -16.85
C GLY A 169 6.13 1.10 -16.62
N PHE A 170 5.66 1.83 -15.60
CA PHE A 170 4.24 1.91 -15.22
C PHE A 170 3.62 0.54 -14.92
N GLN A 171 4.35 -0.33 -14.26
CA GLN A 171 3.86 -1.62 -13.79
C GLN A 171 3.29 -1.47 -12.37
N LEU A 172 2.35 -2.36 -12.03
CA LEU A 172 1.96 -2.58 -10.64
C LEU A 172 3.13 -3.18 -9.88
N SER A 173 3.15 -2.98 -8.57
CA SER A 173 4.24 -3.50 -7.75
C SER A 173 3.79 -3.80 -6.32
N VAL A 174 4.50 -4.75 -5.73
CA VAL A 174 4.44 -5.11 -4.32
C VAL A 174 5.86 -5.37 -3.82
N ALA A 175 6.06 -5.43 -2.50
CA ALA A 175 7.38 -5.68 -1.94
C ALA A 175 7.36 -6.82 -0.92
N VAL A 176 8.49 -7.51 -0.78
CA VAL A 176 8.78 -8.41 0.34
C VAL A 176 10.01 -7.89 1.06
N TRP A 177 9.87 -7.65 2.36
CA TRP A 177 10.97 -7.29 3.23
C TRP A 177 11.41 -8.51 4.04
N ASP A 178 12.68 -8.91 3.86
CA ASP A 178 13.33 -9.90 4.73
C ASP A 178 13.91 -9.19 5.96
N THR A 179 13.32 -9.45 7.12
CA THR A 179 13.74 -8.80 8.36
C THR A 179 15.14 -9.21 8.81
N ALA A 180 15.60 -10.42 8.49
CA ALA A 180 16.90 -10.93 8.92
C ALA A 180 18.06 -10.21 8.23
N GLY A 181 18.01 -10.09 6.88
CA GLY A 181 19.01 -9.37 6.10
C GLY A 181 18.73 -7.87 5.99
N GLY A 182 17.49 -7.46 6.16
CA GLY A 182 17.03 -6.10 5.89
C GLY A 182 16.83 -5.81 4.40
N ASP A 183 16.87 -6.85 3.56
CA ASP A 183 16.69 -6.72 2.11
C ASP A 183 15.22 -6.54 1.75
N VAL A 184 14.96 -5.72 0.72
CA VAL A 184 13.63 -5.50 0.15
C VAL A 184 13.64 -5.90 -1.31
N THR A 185 12.77 -6.84 -1.67
CA THR A 185 12.57 -7.30 -3.05
C THR A 185 11.25 -6.74 -3.58
N PHE A 186 11.30 -6.04 -4.70
CA PHE A 186 10.12 -5.60 -5.43
C PHE A 186 9.72 -6.62 -6.48
N TYR A 187 8.41 -6.79 -6.66
CA TYR A 187 7.82 -7.61 -7.71
C TYR A 187 6.98 -6.71 -8.59
N ASP A 188 7.46 -6.47 -9.82
CA ASP A 188 6.76 -5.70 -10.83
C ASP A 188 5.93 -6.62 -11.73
N TYR A 189 4.72 -6.19 -12.07
CA TYR A 189 3.83 -6.95 -12.94
C TYR A 189 2.87 -6.05 -13.70
N LYS A 190 2.42 -6.53 -14.88
CA LYS A 190 1.41 -5.84 -15.68
C LYS A 190 0.07 -5.87 -14.94
N ASP A 191 -0.67 -4.77 -15.03
CA ASP A 191 -2.03 -4.71 -14.51
C ASP A 191 -2.93 -5.72 -15.26
N PRO A 192 -3.42 -6.79 -14.60
CA PRO A 192 -4.22 -7.80 -15.25
C PRO A 192 -5.60 -7.29 -15.72
N THR A 193 -6.03 -6.13 -15.23
CA THR A 193 -7.30 -5.51 -15.60
C THR A 193 -7.17 -4.60 -16.84
N ARG A 194 -5.96 -4.23 -17.22
CA ARG A 194 -5.68 -3.38 -18.39
C ARG A 194 -5.27 -4.24 -19.58
N ASN A 195 -6.24 -4.57 -20.44
CA ASN A 195 -5.94 -5.12 -21.75
C ASN A 195 -5.31 -4.03 -22.63
N PHE A 196 -3.99 -4.02 -22.77
CA PHE A 196 -3.32 -3.24 -23.81
C PHE A 196 -3.63 -3.88 -25.15
N VAL A 197 -4.68 -3.41 -25.83
CA VAL A 197 -4.86 -3.67 -27.26
C VAL A 197 -3.75 -2.89 -27.96
N HIS A 198 -2.65 -3.58 -28.32
CA HIS A 198 -1.72 -3.06 -29.29
C HIS A 198 -2.48 -2.91 -30.62
N HIS A 199 -2.93 -1.71 -30.95
CA HIS A 199 -3.19 -1.38 -32.32
C HIS A 199 -1.81 -1.35 -33.00
N SER A 200 -1.37 -2.51 -33.51
CA SER A 200 -0.34 -2.57 -34.54
C SER A 200 -0.95 -1.89 -35.76
N GLY A 201 -0.61 -0.61 -35.92
CA GLY A 201 -0.92 0.11 -37.14
C GLY A 201 -0.24 -0.64 -38.29
N GLN A 202 -1.03 -1.29 -39.11
CA GLN A 202 -0.61 -1.67 -40.44
C GLN A 202 -0.47 -0.36 -41.25
N GLN A 203 0.76 -0.02 -41.59
CA GLN A 203 1.05 0.83 -42.73
C GLN A 203 1.11 -0.05 -43.99
#